data_b715ccf13012cd545660092714b69394
#
_entry.id   b715ccf13012cd545660092714b69394
#
_cell.length_a   1.000
_cell.length_b   1.000
_cell.length_c   1.000
_cell.angle_alpha   90.00
_cell.angle_beta   90.00
_cell.angle_gamma   90.00
#
_symmetry.space_group_name_H-M   'P 1'
#
loop_
_entity.id
_entity.type
_entity.pdbx_description
1 polymer ?
#
loop_
_entity_poly.entity_id
_entity_poly.type
_entity_poly.pdbx_seq_one_letter_code
_entity_poly.pdbx_strand_id
1 'polypeptide(L)'
;MSFDGQRIWITGASSGIGAALSEIFAARGARLVLSGRRREALAKVAARVQPDALILPFEATDWAALAGVVAQVGPVDMLVNNAGISQRSLAVDTRPEVYRALIETDLLAPIWLTQLVLPAMVARACGHIVGISSVAGRVGSVLRTGYCAAKHGLIGYLDALRAEVEQAYGIRVTTVLPGSVRTQVAANALQADGSVRGDSDSNIDSGMDPGECARRILEGLDDGQREIIVAEGGEAFAAGLRFTDPERLFDILSKAGAQMAAEREKGGRPEPIRVSKKIES
;
A
#
# COMPACT_ATOMS: atom_id res chain seq x y z
N MET A 1 -4.12 3.19 -21.46
CA MET A 1 -3.15 4.33 -21.58
C MET A 1 -1.80 3.84 -22.10
N SER A 2 -1.08 4.66 -22.87
CA SER A 2 0.34 4.44 -23.13
C SER A 2 1.14 5.12 -22.02
N PHE A 3 2.18 4.44 -21.52
CA PHE A 3 3.15 5.03 -20.58
C PHE A 3 4.50 5.29 -21.27
N ASP A 4 4.50 5.22 -22.61
CA ASP A 4 5.71 5.35 -23.40
C ASP A 4 6.47 6.66 -23.10
N GLY A 5 7.73 6.51 -22.72
CA GLY A 5 8.61 7.59 -22.33
C GLY A 5 8.29 8.28 -20.99
N GLN A 6 7.16 7.99 -20.33
CA GLN A 6 6.81 8.57 -19.04
C GLN A 6 7.76 8.08 -17.94
N ARG A 7 8.20 8.99 -17.09
CA ARG A 7 9.00 8.66 -15.91
C ARG A 7 8.08 8.28 -14.75
N ILE A 8 8.10 7.00 -14.37
CA ILE A 8 7.30 6.44 -13.28
C ILE A 8 8.21 6.09 -12.11
N TRP A 9 7.98 6.72 -10.97
CA TRP A 9 8.69 6.43 -9.73
C TRP A 9 7.87 5.52 -8.82
N ILE A 10 8.41 4.33 -8.50
CA ILE A 10 7.74 3.33 -7.69
C ILE A 10 8.52 3.13 -6.39
N THR A 11 7.89 3.42 -5.25
CA THR A 11 8.44 3.10 -3.93
C THR A 11 8.10 1.68 -3.52
N GLY A 12 8.97 1.01 -2.74
CA GLY A 12 8.76 -0.40 -2.40
C GLY A 12 8.84 -1.34 -3.60
N ALA A 13 9.60 -0.96 -4.64
CA ALA A 13 9.70 -1.68 -5.91
C ALA A 13 10.48 -3.01 -5.84
N SER A 14 11.08 -3.35 -4.69
CA SER A 14 11.96 -4.51 -4.56
C SER A 14 11.23 -5.86 -4.48
N SER A 15 9.92 -5.88 -4.29
CA SER A 15 9.11 -7.12 -4.15
C SER A 15 7.61 -6.86 -4.29
N GLY A 16 6.82 -7.93 -4.31
CA GLY A 16 5.36 -7.89 -4.23
C GLY A 16 4.70 -7.02 -5.30
N ILE A 17 3.72 -6.22 -4.90
CA ILE A 17 2.95 -5.36 -5.80
C ILE A 17 3.86 -4.36 -6.53
N GLY A 18 4.83 -3.74 -5.83
CA GLY A 18 5.73 -2.77 -6.44
C GLY A 18 6.62 -3.37 -7.54
N ALA A 19 7.13 -4.58 -7.35
CA ALA A 19 7.88 -5.29 -8.39
C ALA A 19 7.00 -5.67 -9.58
N ALA A 20 5.78 -6.17 -9.33
CA ALA A 20 4.84 -6.53 -10.37
C ALA A 20 4.36 -5.30 -11.18
N LEU A 21 4.12 -4.16 -10.52
CA LEU A 21 3.84 -2.90 -11.21
C LEU A 21 5.02 -2.44 -12.07
N SER A 22 6.26 -2.63 -11.59
CA SER A 22 7.45 -2.31 -12.36
C SER A 22 7.51 -3.11 -13.68
N GLU A 23 7.18 -4.40 -13.63
CA GLU A 23 7.10 -5.25 -14.83
C GLU A 23 6.08 -4.73 -15.85
N ILE A 24 4.89 -4.41 -15.37
CA ILE A 24 3.79 -3.98 -16.24
C ILE A 24 4.07 -2.60 -16.85
N PHE A 25 4.57 -1.64 -16.07
CA PHE A 25 4.89 -0.31 -16.59
C PHE A 25 6.07 -0.34 -17.57
N ALA A 26 7.11 -1.13 -17.29
CA ALA A 26 8.21 -1.33 -18.24
C ALA A 26 7.70 -1.91 -19.58
N ALA A 27 6.84 -2.92 -19.54
CA ALA A 27 6.23 -3.52 -20.72
C ALA A 27 5.35 -2.52 -21.53
N ARG A 28 4.92 -1.43 -20.90
CA ARG A 28 4.15 -0.33 -21.53
C ARG A 28 5.03 0.88 -21.92
N GLY A 29 6.36 0.73 -21.93
CA GLY A 29 7.33 1.74 -22.39
C GLY A 29 7.70 2.81 -21.36
N ALA A 30 7.34 2.65 -20.09
CA ALA A 30 7.71 3.60 -19.05
C ALA A 30 9.21 3.58 -18.75
N ARG A 31 9.75 4.74 -18.33
CA ARG A 31 11.10 4.88 -17.75
C ARG A 31 10.97 4.79 -16.24
N LEU A 32 11.56 3.75 -15.65
CA LEU A 32 11.35 3.45 -14.25
C LEU A 32 12.39 4.07 -13.33
N VAL A 33 11.91 4.56 -12.18
CA VAL A 33 12.71 4.84 -10.99
C VAL A 33 12.24 3.88 -9.90
N LEU A 34 13.13 2.99 -9.46
CA LEU A 34 12.85 1.92 -8.52
C LEU A 34 13.47 2.24 -7.17
N SER A 35 12.63 2.40 -6.15
CA SER A 35 13.06 2.77 -4.82
C SER A 35 12.61 1.77 -3.75
N GLY A 36 13.42 1.69 -2.71
CA GLY A 36 13.24 0.83 -1.54
C GLY A 36 14.54 0.76 -0.75
N ARG A 37 14.57 0.05 0.36
CA ARG A 37 15.74 0.03 1.26
C ARG A 37 16.93 -0.78 0.71
N ARG A 38 16.66 -1.87 -0.01
CA ARG A 38 17.67 -2.87 -0.39
C ARG A 38 18.08 -2.71 -1.85
N ARG A 39 19.27 -2.12 -2.09
CA ARG A 39 19.82 -1.90 -3.45
C ARG A 39 19.88 -3.18 -4.28
N GLU A 40 20.37 -4.28 -3.71
CA GLU A 40 20.50 -5.54 -4.43
C GLU A 40 19.15 -6.12 -4.88
N ALA A 41 18.12 -6.01 -4.04
CA ALA A 41 16.79 -6.47 -4.41
C ALA A 41 16.16 -5.61 -5.51
N LEU A 42 16.39 -4.30 -5.49
CA LEU A 42 16.00 -3.39 -6.57
C LEU A 42 16.74 -3.71 -7.87
N ALA A 43 18.05 -3.97 -7.80
CA ALA A 43 18.86 -4.34 -8.95
C ALA A 43 18.37 -5.64 -9.62
N LYS A 44 17.96 -6.64 -8.84
CA LYS A 44 17.35 -7.87 -9.37
C LYS A 44 16.04 -7.60 -10.13
N VAL A 45 15.22 -6.68 -9.65
CA VAL A 45 14.00 -6.27 -10.38
C VAL A 45 14.37 -5.50 -11.64
N ALA A 46 15.24 -4.49 -11.56
CA ALA A 46 15.70 -3.70 -12.70
C ALA A 46 16.26 -4.58 -13.82
N ALA A 47 17.16 -5.52 -13.49
CA ALA A 47 17.77 -6.43 -14.48
C ALA A 47 16.74 -7.26 -15.25
N ARG A 48 15.59 -7.54 -14.63
CA ARG A 48 14.52 -8.35 -15.22
C ARG A 48 13.57 -7.51 -16.08
N VAL A 49 13.30 -6.26 -15.67
CA VAL A 49 12.23 -5.46 -16.29
C VAL A 49 12.75 -4.33 -17.17
N GLN A 50 13.77 -3.61 -16.73
CA GLN A 50 14.40 -2.49 -17.42
C GLN A 50 15.82 -2.27 -16.87
N PRO A 51 16.86 -2.83 -17.52
CA PRO A 51 18.24 -2.79 -17.01
C PRO A 51 18.80 -1.39 -16.77
N ASP A 52 18.30 -0.37 -17.50
CA ASP A 52 18.66 1.04 -17.38
C ASP A 52 17.74 1.84 -16.44
N ALA A 53 16.85 1.17 -15.69
CA ALA A 53 16.05 1.82 -14.66
C ALA A 53 16.93 2.49 -13.60
N LEU A 54 16.54 3.69 -13.17
CA LEU A 54 17.23 4.35 -12.07
C LEU A 54 16.95 3.63 -10.75
N ILE A 55 18.00 3.04 -10.18
CA ILE A 55 17.91 2.39 -8.87
C ILE A 55 18.27 3.40 -7.79
N LEU A 56 17.32 3.77 -6.95
CA LEU A 56 17.47 4.80 -5.94
C LEU A 56 17.06 4.25 -4.55
N PRO A 57 17.99 3.58 -3.82
CA PRO A 57 17.72 3.09 -2.49
C PRO A 57 17.67 4.24 -1.49
N PHE A 58 16.64 4.26 -0.65
CA PHE A 58 16.53 5.17 0.49
C PHE A 58 15.60 4.61 1.56
N GLU A 59 15.71 5.14 2.78
CA GLU A 59 14.75 4.93 3.85
C GLU A 59 13.65 6.00 3.76
N ALA A 60 12.39 5.57 3.60
CA ALA A 60 11.28 6.48 3.36
C ALA A 60 10.98 7.41 4.55
N THR A 61 11.45 7.07 5.74
CA THR A 61 11.32 7.85 6.97
C THR A 61 12.55 8.73 7.28
N ASP A 62 13.56 8.75 6.41
CA ASP A 62 14.69 9.68 6.50
C ASP A 62 14.31 11.03 5.86
N TRP A 63 13.59 11.85 6.61
CA TRP A 63 13.07 13.13 6.15
C TRP A 63 14.16 14.07 5.64
N ALA A 64 15.33 14.03 6.23
CA ALA A 64 16.45 14.89 5.85
C ALA A 64 17.02 14.52 4.48
N ALA A 65 17.01 13.24 4.14
CA ALA A 65 17.53 12.75 2.86
C ALA A 65 16.54 12.94 1.69
N LEU A 66 15.23 12.99 1.94
CA LEU A 66 14.21 12.92 0.89
C LEU A 66 14.34 14.02 -0.18
N ALA A 67 14.64 15.26 0.20
CA ALA A 67 14.81 16.34 -0.78
C ALA A 67 15.96 16.04 -1.77
N GLY A 68 17.07 15.49 -1.27
CA GLY A 68 18.20 15.05 -2.11
C GLY A 68 17.86 13.84 -2.97
N VAL A 69 17.00 12.94 -2.48
CA VAL A 69 16.48 11.80 -3.25
C VAL A 69 15.64 12.31 -4.42
N VAL A 70 14.68 13.19 -4.18
CA VAL A 70 13.80 13.76 -5.22
C VAL A 70 14.61 14.53 -6.27
N ALA A 71 15.64 15.28 -5.87
CA ALA A 71 16.53 15.98 -6.80
C ALA A 71 17.25 15.03 -7.79
N GLN A 72 17.61 13.81 -7.34
CA GLN A 72 18.24 12.80 -8.20
C GLN A 72 17.24 12.17 -9.18
N VAL A 73 15.95 12.07 -8.81
CA VAL A 73 14.91 11.54 -9.69
C VAL A 73 14.60 12.50 -10.85
N GLY A 74 14.61 13.79 -10.58
CA GLY A 74 14.15 14.81 -11.53
C GLY A 74 12.64 14.81 -11.72
N PRO A 75 12.11 15.44 -12.77
CA PRO A 75 10.67 15.51 -13.02
C PRO A 75 10.05 14.13 -13.19
N VAL A 76 8.96 13.86 -12.48
CA VAL A 76 8.22 12.58 -12.46
C VAL A 76 6.86 12.79 -13.10
N ASP A 77 6.44 11.88 -13.98
CA ASP A 77 5.10 11.90 -14.57
C ASP A 77 4.09 11.13 -13.72
N MET A 78 4.55 10.06 -13.04
CA MET A 78 3.74 9.32 -12.08
C MET A 78 4.58 8.93 -10.86
N LEU A 79 4.05 9.23 -9.65
CA LEU A 79 4.59 8.71 -8.39
C LEU A 79 3.66 7.62 -7.87
N VAL A 80 4.19 6.40 -7.69
CA VAL A 80 3.49 5.28 -7.06
C VAL A 80 4.00 5.10 -5.63
N ASN A 81 3.25 5.61 -4.67
CA ASN A 81 3.47 5.43 -3.24
C ASN A 81 3.01 4.03 -2.83
N ASN A 82 3.90 3.04 -2.95
CA ASN A 82 3.62 1.64 -2.67
C ASN A 82 4.40 1.08 -1.47
N ALA A 83 5.51 1.71 -1.08
CA ALA A 83 6.25 1.28 0.10
C ALA A 83 5.35 1.26 1.34
N GLY A 84 5.48 0.22 2.15
CA GLY A 84 4.70 0.09 3.37
C GLY A 84 5.12 -1.12 4.20
N ILE A 85 4.67 -1.14 5.45
CA ILE A 85 4.85 -2.21 6.42
C ILE A 85 3.49 -2.60 7.00
N SER A 86 3.40 -3.71 7.71
CA SER A 86 2.15 -4.13 8.33
C SER A 86 2.35 -4.45 9.80
N GLN A 87 1.28 -4.82 10.49
CA GLN A 87 1.24 -5.18 11.91
C GLN A 87 0.54 -6.52 12.09
N ARG A 88 0.97 -7.29 13.09
CA ARG A 88 0.31 -8.50 13.58
C ARG A 88 0.35 -8.55 15.10
N SER A 89 -0.48 -7.74 15.75
CA SER A 89 -0.60 -7.72 17.21
C SER A 89 -1.94 -7.14 17.65
N LEU A 90 -2.45 -7.60 18.79
CA LEU A 90 -3.62 -6.99 19.44
C LEU A 90 -3.26 -5.62 20.00
N ALA A 91 -4.23 -4.71 20.02
CA ALA A 91 -4.03 -3.35 20.52
C ALA A 91 -3.54 -3.32 21.99
N VAL A 92 -4.05 -4.25 22.81
CA VAL A 92 -3.70 -4.35 24.24
C VAL A 92 -2.23 -4.70 24.49
N ASP A 93 -1.55 -5.29 23.51
CA ASP A 93 -0.15 -5.72 23.62
C ASP A 93 0.80 -4.83 22.82
N THR A 94 0.27 -4.02 21.89
CA THR A 94 1.07 -3.25 20.93
C THR A 94 1.72 -2.03 21.58
N ARG A 95 3.05 -1.94 21.49
CA ARG A 95 3.82 -0.80 21.98
C ARG A 95 3.61 0.45 21.12
N PRO A 96 3.68 1.66 21.70
CA PRO A 96 3.52 2.93 20.95
C PRO A 96 4.48 3.10 19.78
N GLU A 97 5.70 2.55 19.87
CA GLU A 97 6.73 2.63 18.82
C GLU A 97 6.27 1.92 17.54
N VAL A 98 5.49 0.84 17.66
CA VAL A 98 4.91 0.13 16.50
C VAL A 98 3.92 1.03 15.75
N TYR A 99 3.05 1.72 16.49
CA TYR A 99 2.12 2.68 15.89
C TYR A 99 2.88 3.81 15.18
N ARG A 100 3.92 4.36 15.83
CA ARG A 100 4.75 5.40 15.22
C ARG A 100 5.35 4.94 13.92
N ALA A 101 6.01 3.78 13.91
CA ALA A 101 6.64 3.22 12.70
C ALA A 101 5.64 3.04 11.55
N LEU A 102 4.41 2.57 11.85
CA LEU A 102 3.35 2.42 10.84
C LEU A 102 2.88 3.77 10.29
N ILE A 103 2.64 4.75 11.15
CA ILE A 103 2.22 6.09 10.73
C ILE A 103 3.32 6.79 9.92
N GLU A 104 4.57 6.70 10.34
CA GLU A 104 5.71 7.29 9.63
C GLU A 104 5.88 6.66 8.25
N THR A 105 5.84 5.31 8.15
CA THR A 105 6.10 4.61 6.89
C THR A 105 4.91 4.64 5.94
N ASP A 106 3.69 4.37 6.43
CA ASP A 106 2.53 4.09 5.58
C ASP A 106 1.63 5.32 5.35
N LEU A 107 1.87 6.42 6.06
CA LEU A 107 1.13 7.68 5.94
C LEU A 107 2.05 8.86 5.67
N LEU A 108 2.98 9.18 6.59
CA LEU A 108 3.78 10.41 6.46
C LEU A 108 4.76 10.33 5.30
N ALA A 109 5.41 9.19 5.05
CA ALA A 109 6.34 9.04 3.95
C ALA A 109 5.69 9.26 2.57
N PRO A 110 4.51 8.66 2.24
CA PRO A 110 3.76 8.98 1.03
C PRO A 110 3.38 10.46 0.91
N ILE A 111 2.97 11.09 2.03
CA ILE A 111 2.63 12.53 2.06
C ILE A 111 3.86 13.35 1.69
N TRP A 112 5.00 13.13 2.36
CA TRP A 112 6.24 13.88 2.10
C TRP A 112 6.76 13.72 0.69
N LEU A 113 6.81 12.49 0.16
CA LEU A 113 7.22 12.27 -1.22
C LEU A 113 6.30 12.98 -2.21
N THR A 114 5.00 12.94 -1.97
CA THR A 114 4.03 13.66 -2.78
C THR A 114 4.28 15.17 -2.73
N GLN A 115 4.46 15.75 -1.56
CA GLN A 115 4.74 17.18 -1.38
C GLN A 115 6.01 17.62 -2.13
N LEU A 116 7.02 16.77 -2.19
CA LEU A 116 8.27 17.10 -2.86
C LEU A 116 8.18 17.03 -4.40
N VAL A 117 7.33 16.16 -4.97
CA VAL A 117 7.17 16.06 -6.44
C VAL A 117 6.06 16.97 -6.97
N LEU A 118 5.08 17.30 -6.15
CA LEU A 118 3.87 18.04 -6.53
C LEU A 118 4.17 19.41 -7.18
N PRO A 119 5.08 20.25 -6.67
CA PRO A 119 5.38 21.55 -7.29
C PRO A 119 5.80 21.45 -8.76
N ALA A 120 6.61 20.45 -9.11
CA ALA A 120 7.03 20.23 -10.49
C ALA A 120 5.89 19.71 -11.37
N MET A 121 4.94 18.93 -10.84
CA MET A 121 3.73 18.51 -11.55
C MET A 121 2.79 19.71 -11.77
N VAL A 122 2.58 20.55 -10.74
CA VAL A 122 1.79 21.78 -10.85
C VAL A 122 2.34 22.71 -11.92
N ALA A 123 3.66 22.95 -11.93
CA ALA A 123 4.30 23.83 -12.91
C ALA A 123 4.12 23.34 -14.36
N ARG A 124 3.97 22.04 -14.57
CA ARG A 124 3.74 21.43 -15.90
C ARG A 124 2.26 21.22 -16.23
N ALA A 125 1.35 21.47 -15.27
CA ALA A 125 -0.08 21.13 -15.34
C ALA A 125 -0.29 19.65 -15.76
N CYS A 126 0.57 18.75 -15.30
CA CYS A 126 0.56 17.34 -15.66
C CYS A 126 1.24 16.50 -14.59
N GLY A 127 0.60 15.42 -14.17
CA GLY A 127 1.13 14.47 -13.21
C GLY A 127 0.08 13.46 -12.75
N HIS A 128 0.56 12.39 -12.10
CA HIS A 128 -0.30 11.40 -11.50
C HIS A 128 0.27 10.90 -10.17
N ILE A 129 -0.47 11.05 -9.10
CA ILE A 129 -0.15 10.48 -7.79
C ILE A 129 -0.99 9.21 -7.60
N VAL A 130 -0.34 8.08 -7.39
CA VAL A 130 -0.99 6.79 -7.10
C VAL A 130 -0.60 6.37 -5.69
N GLY A 131 -1.56 6.21 -4.80
CA GLY A 131 -1.33 5.74 -3.43
C GLY A 131 -1.85 4.31 -3.25
N ILE A 132 -0.95 3.39 -2.88
CA ILE A 132 -1.33 2.03 -2.55
C ILE A 132 -1.73 1.98 -1.07
N SER A 133 -3.04 2.08 -0.84
CA SER A 133 -3.64 1.88 0.47
C SER A 133 -3.91 0.38 0.72
N SER A 134 -5.09 0.01 1.14
CA SER A 134 -5.55 -1.36 1.37
C SER A 134 -7.06 -1.35 1.58
N VAL A 135 -7.73 -2.49 1.45
CA VAL A 135 -9.07 -2.70 2.02
C VAL A 135 -9.07 -2.37 3.51
N ALA A 136 -7.96 -2.63 4.23
CA ALA A 136 -7.78 -2.23 5.63
C ALA A 136 -7.68 -0.70 5.85
N GLY A 137 -7.62 0.10 4.79
CA GLY A 137 -7.79 1.56 4.81
C GLY A 137 -9.24 2.01 4.78
N ARG A 138 -10.18 1.09 4.61
CA ARG A 138 -11.62 1.33 4.58
C ARG A 138 -12.36 0.52 5.65
N VAL A 139 -11.83 -0.64 5.99
CA VAL A 139 -12.39 -1.58 6.96
C VAL A 139 -11.38 -1.80 8.08
N GLY A 140 -11.81 -1.69 9.35
CA GLY A 140 -10.99 -2.10 10.48
C GLY A 140 -10.67 -3.60 10.39
N SER A 141 -9.45 -3.98 10.73
CA SER A 141 -9.02 -5.38 10.71
C SER A 141 -8.36 -5.73 12.04
N VAL A 142 -8.77 -6.84 12.63
CA VAL A 142 -8.17 -7.33 13.87
C VAL A 142 -6.66 -7.56 13.68
N LEU A 143 -5.87 -7.35 14.71
CA LEU A 143 -4.40 -7.43 14.73
C LEU A 143 -3.67 -6.32 13.93
N ARG A 144 -4.39 -5.32 13.41
CA ARG A 144 -3.83 -4.33 12.48
C ARG A 144 -4.24 -2.89 12.80
N THR A 145 -4.47 -2.55 14.07
CA THR A 145 -5.02 -1.24 14.46
C THR A 145 -4.19 -0.06 13.95
N GLY A 146 -2.86 -0.11 14.11
CA GLY A 146 -1.97 0.93 13.59
C GLY A 146 -1.89 0.96 12.07
N TYR A 147 -1.86 -0.21 11.42
CA TYR A 147 -1.89 -0.33 9.97
C TYR A 147 -3.19 0.23 9.40
N CYS A 148 -4.35 -0.12 9.98
CA CYS A 148 -5.63 0.44 9.56
C CYS A 148 -5.66 1.96 9.72
N ALA A 149 -5.16 2.49 10.84
CA ALA A 149 -5.10 3.94 11.07
C ALA A 149 -4.28 4.65 9.98
N ALA A 150 -3.08 4.13 9.64
CA ALA A 150 -2.23 4.70 8.60
C ALA A 150 -2.90 4.64 7.22
N LYS A 151 -3.49 3.48 6.85
CA LYS A 151 -4.11 3.31 5.53
C LYS A 151 -5.44 4.07 5.37
N HIS A 152 -6.24 4.25 6.44
CA HIS A 152 -7.38 5.18 6.44
C HIS A 152 -6.91 6.64 6.28
N GLY A 153 -5.87 7.03 7.02
CA GLY A 153 -5.28 8.37 6.90
C GLY A 153 -4.78 8.65 5.47
N LEU A 154 -4.14 7.66 4.82
CA LEU A 154 -3.68 7.79 3.45
C LEU A 154 -4.85 7.99 2.47
N ILE A 155 -5.97 7.29 2.63
CA ILE A 155 -7.17 7.51 1.81
C ILE A 155 -7.66 8.94 1.99
N GLY A 156 -7.86 9.40 3.24
CA GLY A 156 -8.32 10.75 3.53
C GLY A 156 -7.40 11.83 2.95
N TYR A 157 -6.07 11.64 3.05
CA TYR A 157 -5.10 12.54 2.42
C TYR A 157 -5.23 12.58 0.90
N LEU A 158 -5.32 11.42 0.23
CA LEU A 158 -5.42 11.36 -1.23
C LEU A 158 -6.74 11.93 -1.75
N ASP A 159 -7.84 11.77 -1.01
CA ASP A 159 -9.15 12.34 -1.36
C ASP A 159 -9.12 13.87 -1.27
N ALA A 160 -8.54 14.42 -0.20
CA ALA A 160 -8.37 15.86 -0.06
C ALA A 160 -7.42 16.43 -1.13
N LEU A 161 -6.26 15.78 -1.35
CA LEU A 161 -5.32 16.17 -2.40
C LEU A 161 -5.98 16.19 -3.79
N ARG A 162 -6.77 15.18 -4.12
CA ARG A 162 -7.52 15.11 -5.39
C ARG A 162 -8.43 16.32 -5.57
N ALA A 163 -9.16 16.67 -4.54
CA ALA A 163 -10.06 17.83 -4.57
C ALA A 163 -9.30 19.15 -4.82
N GLU A 164 -8.08 19.28 -4.31
CA GLU A 164 -7.24 20.47 -4.49
C GLU A 164 -6.58 20.56 -5.87
N VAL A 165 -6.13 19.41 -6.45
CA VAL A 165 -5.19 19.45 -7.58
C VAL A 165 -5.80 19.02 -8.92
N GLU A 166 -6.87 18.21 -8.93
CA GLU A 166 -7.36 17.60 -10.17
C GLU A 166 -7.90 18.63 -11.14
N GLN A 167 -8.84 19.47 -10.70
CA GLN A 167 -9.43 20.52 -11.53
C GLN A 167 -8.52 21.74 -11.67
N ALA A 168 -7.81 22.09 -10.60
CA ALA A 168 -6.99 23.30 -10.57
C ALA A 168 -5.73 23.18 -11.41
N TYR A 169 -5.11 22.00 -11.45
CA TYR A 169 -3.77 21.79 -12.02
C TYR A 169 -3.67 20.60 -12.98
N GLY A 170 -4.76 19.91 -13.27
CA GLY A 170 -4.76 18.74 -14.16
C GLY A 170 -3.96 17.53 -13.64
N ILE A 171 -3.73 17.47 -12.32
CA ILE A 171 -2.97 16.39 -11.69
C ILE A 171 -3.94 15.30 -11.22
N ARG A 172 -3.76 14.08 -11.72
CA ARG A 172 -4.59 12.94 -11.31
C ARG A 172 -4.14 12.39 -9.96
N VAL A 173 -5.10 11.92 -9.17
CA VAL A 173 -4.83 11.22 -7.91
C VAL A 173 -5.67 9.96 -7.87
N THR A 174 -5.02 8.80 -7.79
CA THR A 174 -5.68 7.50 -7.72
C THR A 174 -5.34 6.80 -6.41
N THR A 175 -6.37 6.36 -5.70
CA THR A 175 -6.27 5.54 -4.50
C THR A 175 -6.48 4.07 -4.87
N VAL A 176 -5.55 3.19 -4.52
CA VAL A 176 -5.66 1.76 -4.76
C VAL A 176 -5.85 1.01 -3.44
N LEU A 177 -6.84 0.12 -3.38
CA LEU A 177 -7.20 -0.65 -2.19
C LEU A 177 -7.05 -2.15 -2.45
N PRO A 178 -5.83 -2.71 -2.37
CA PRO A 178 -5.65 -4.15 -2.44
C PRO A 178 -6.24 -4.85 -1.21
N GLY A 179 -6.79 -6.03 -1.42
CA GLY A 179 -7.02 -7.02 -0.37
C GLY A 179 -5.73 -7.78 -0.04
N SER A 180 -5.87 -9.05 0.34
CA SER A 180 -4.74 -9.94 0.58
C SER A 180 -4.05 -10.30 -0.73
N VAL A 181 -2.78 -9.95 -0.86
CA VAL A 181 -1.92 -10.25 -2.01
C VAL A 181 -0.72 -11.05 -1.50
N ARG A 182 -0.38 -12.16 -2.18
CA ARG A 182 0.70 -13.07 -1.81
C ARG A 182 2.07 -12.41 -1.95
N THR A 183 2.51 -11.75 -0.88
CA THR A 183 3.76 -10.98 -0.78
C THR A 183 4.45 -11.25 0.56
N GLN A 184 5.61 -10.63 0.78
CA GLN A 184 6.32 -10.70 2.06
C GLN A 184 5.74 -9.77 3.14
N VAL A 185 4.57 -9.16 2.92
CA VAL A 185 4.02 -8.13 3.84
C VAL A 185 3.72 -8.68 5.23
N ALA A 186 3.27 -9.94 5.35
CA ALA A 186 3.01 -10.55 6.64
C ALA A 186 4.31 -10.99 7.34
N ALA A 187 5.24 -11.59 6.60
CA ALA A 187 6.54 -11.97 7.15
C ALA A 187 7.34 -10.76 7.64
N ASN A 188 7.21 -9.62 6.98
CA ASN A 188 7.83 -8.36 7.36
C ASN A 188 6.98 -7.51 8.33
N ALA A 189 5.82 -8.00 8.79
CA ALA A 189 4.96 -7.27 9.70
C ALA A 189 5.61 -7.10 11.08
N LEU A 190 5.30 -5.99 11.74
CA LEU A 190 5.74 -5.74 13.11
C LEU A 190 4.85 -6.50 14.09
N GLN A 191 5.48 -7.12 15.07
CA GLN A 191 4.82 -7.71 16.24
C GLN A 191 4.56 -6.65 17.31
N ALA A 192 4.00 -7.05 18.44
CA ALA A 192 3.63 -6.16 19.55
C ALA A 192 4.82 -5.35 20.11
N ASP A 193 6.00 -5.93 20.13
CA ASP A 193 7.23 -5.34 20.66
C ASP A 193 8.07 -4.58 19.62
N GLY A 194 7.61 -4.56 18.35
CA GLY A 194 8.32 -3.94 17.23
C GLY A 194 9.26 -4.89 16.50
N SER A 195 9.42 -6.13 16.95
CA SER A 195 10.20 -7.13 16.21
C SER A 195 9.48 -7.54 14.90
N VAL A 196 10.27 -7.98 13.92
CA VAL A 196 9.72 -8.50 12.67
C VAL A 196 9.17 -9.90 12.89
N ARG A 197 8.00 -10.18 12.34
CA ARG A 197 7.30 -11.46 12.51
C ARG A 197 8.10 -12.66 12.00
N GLY A 198 8.71 -12.56 10.82
CA GLY A 198 9.57 -13.60 10.22
C GLY A 198 8.84 -14.64 9.37
N ASP A 199 7.54 -14.89 9.62
CA ASP A 199 6.72 -15.86 8.90
C ASP A 199 5.46 -15.20 8.29
N SER A 200 4.91 -15.81 7.25
CA SER A 200 3.67 -15.38 6.62
C SER A 200 2.44 -15.84 7.40
N ASP A 201 1.25 -15.46 6.96
CA ASP A 201 -0.02 -15.94 7.46
C ASP A 201 -0.91 -16.48 6.33
N SER A 202 -1.86 -17.34 6.68
CA SER A 202 -2.72 -18.04 5.72
C SER A 202 -3.53 -17.11 4.81
N ASN A 203 -3.88 -15.90 5.28
CA ASN A 203 -4.61 -14.93 4.45
C ASN A 203 -3.72 -14.42 3.32
N ILE A 204 -2.46 -14.12 3.62
CA ILE A 204 -1.49 -13.65 2.62
C ILE A 204 -1.04 -14.78 1.71
N ASP A 205 -0.79 -15.99 2.24
CA ASP A 205 -0.37 -17.14 1.44
C ASP A 205 -1.41 -17.57 0.40
N SER A 206 -2.69 -17.47 0.76
CA SER A 206 -3.82 -17.74 -0.13
C SER A 206 -4.34 -16.49 -0.86
N GLY A 207 -3.64 -15.37 -0.72
CA GLY A 207 -3.99 -14.11 -1.38
C GLY A 207 -3.78 -14.13 -2.89
N MET A 208 -4.27 -13.07 -3.53
CA MET A 208 -4.13 -12.86 -4.97
C MET A 208 -2.64 -12.86 -5.39
N ASP A 209 -2.35 -13.34 -6.60
CA ASP A 209 -1.02 -13.21 -7.17
C ASP A 209 -0.62 -11.74 -7.38
N PRO A 210 0.62 -11.31 -7.08
CA PRO A 210 1.04 -9.92 -7.26
C PRO A 210 0.94 -9.41 -8.70
N GLY A 211 1.20 -10.27 -9.69
CA GLY A 211 1.06 -9.93 -11.11
C GLY A 211 -0.40 -9.68 -11.48
N GLU A 212 -1.31 -10.52 -11.00
CA GLU A 212 -2.76 -10.34 -11.19
C GLU A 212 -3.25 -9.05 -10.49
N CYS A 213 -2.78 -8.78 -9.28
CA CYS A 213 -3.07 -7.53 -8.59
C CYS A 213 -2.60 -6.31 -9.41
N ALA A 214 -1.37 -6.34 -9.91
CA ALA A 214 -0.82 -5.26 -10.73
C ALA A 214 -1.58 -5.09 -12.05
N ARG A 215 -2.02 -6.17 -12.69
CA ARG A 215 -2.83 -6.13 -13.90
C ARG A 215 -4.17 -5.42 -13.67
N ARG A 216 -4.87 -5.75 -12.58
CA ARG A 216 -6.14 -5.10 -12.21
C ARG A 216 -5.95 -3.63 -11.83
N ILE A 217 -4.84 -3.30 -11.17
CA ILE A 217 -4.49 -1.89 -10.91
C ILE A 217 -4.32 -1.15 -12.24
N LEU A 218 -3.58 -1.73 -13.18
CA LEU A 218 -3.35 -1.11 -14.48
C LEU A 218 -4.65 -0.90 -15.26
N GLU A 219 -5.56 -1.86 -15.26
CA GLU A 219 -6.89 -1.74 -15.88
C GLU A 219 -7.66 -0.55 -15.31
N GLY A 220 -7.72 -0.44 -13.97
CA GLY A 220 -8.36 0.72 -13.35
C GLY A 220 -7.68 2.06 -13.67
N LEU A 221 -6.35 2.08 -13.81
CA LEU A 221 -5.61 3.26 -14.25
C LEU A 221 -5.93 3.60 -15.73
N ASP A 222 -6.00 2.60 -16.60
CA ASP A 222 -6.38 2.74 -18.02
C ASP A 222 -7.79 3.31 -18.17
N ASP A 223 -8.72 2.87 -17.31
CA ASP A 223 -10.11 3.35 -17.25
C ASP A 223 -10.25 4.73 -16.59
N GLY A 224 -9.16 5.28 -16.07
CA GLY A 224 -9.18 6.59 -15.38
C GLY A 224 -9.89 6.57 -14.02
N GLN A 225 -9.99 5.41 -13.39
CA GLN A 225 -10.62 5.28 -12.07
C GLN A 225 -9.84 6.08 -11.01
N ARG A 226 -10.57 6.82 -10.19
CA ARG A 226 -10.00 7.58 -9.06
C ARG A 226 -9.77 6.72 -7.83
N GLU A 227 -10.51 5.61 -7.73
CA GLU A 227 -10.36 4.60 -6.70
C GLU A 227 -10.47 3.21 -7.33
N ILE A 228 -9.51 2.35 -7.02
CA ILE A 228 -9.40 1.00 -7.58
C ILE A 228 -9.40 0.01 -6.42
N ILE A 229 -10.46 -0.78 -6.28
CA ILE A 229 -10.54 -1.84 -5.28
C ILE A 229 -10.11 -3.15 -5.93
N VAL A 230 -9.00 -3.73 -5.45
CA VAL A 230 -8.46 -4.99 -5.95
C VAL A 230 -8.58 -6.03 -4.84
N ALA A 231 -9.78 -6.54 -4.65
CA ALA A 231 -10.11 -7.49 -3.60
C ALA A 231 -11.13 -8.54 -4.08
N GLU A 232 -11.16 -9.69 -3.41
CA GLU A 232 -12.04 -10.80 -3.70
C GLU A 232 -12.68 -11.36 -2.43
N GLY A 233 -13.73 -12.15 -2.58
CA GLY A 233 -14.34 -12.91 -1.48
C GLY A 233 -14.78 -12.03 -0.31
N GLY A 234 -14.38 -12.43 0.90
CA GLY A 234 -14.78 -11.75 2.14
C GLY A 234 -14.24 -10.33 2.28
N GLU A 235 -13.09 -10.02 1.69
CA GLU A 235 -12.52 -8.65 1.75
C GLU A 235 -13.29 -7.68 0.85
N ALA A 236 -13.68 -8.10 -0.35
CA ALA A 236 -14.55 -7.31 -1.23
C ALA A 236 -15.94 -7.12 -0.59
N PHE A 237 -16.48 -8.18 0.01
CA PHE A 237 -17.74 -8.13 0.75
C PHE A 237 -17.66 -7.13 1.92
N ALA A 238 -16.63 -7.23 2.76
CA ALA A 238 -16.44 -6.32 3.90
C ALA A 238 -16.28 -4.86 3.46
N ALA A 239 -15.55 -4.61 2.38
CA ALA A 239 -15.40 -3.27 1.80
C ALA A 239 -16.75 -2.67 1.36
N GLY A 240 -17.62 -3.48 0.75
CA GLY A 240 -18.99 -3.08 0.40
C GLY A 240 -19.87 -2.88 1.64
N LEU A 241 -19.82 -3.81 2.58
CA LEU A 241 -20.63 -3.79 3.80
C LEU A 241 -20.37 -2.54 4.66
N ARG A 242 -19.15 -2.01 4.63
CA ARG A 242 -18.78 -0.75 5.33
C ARG A 242 -19.72 0.42 5.00
N PHE A 243 -20.27 0.45 3.79
CA PHE A 243 -21.17 1.51 3.33
C PHE A 243 -22.65 1.13 3.38
N THR A 244 -22.95 -0.15 3.23
CA THR A 244 -24.34 -0.61 3.10
C THR A 244 -24.93 -1.05 4.44
N ASP A 245 -24.11 -1.63 5.34
CA ASP A 245 -24.51 -2.09 6.66
C ASP A 245 -23.31 -2.14 7.63
N PRO A 246 -22.87 -0.97 8.13
CA PRO A 246 -21.69 -0.89 9.00
C PRO A 246 -21.88 -1.62 10.34
N GLU A 247 -23.08 -1.68 10.89
CA GLU A 247 -23.35 -2.37 12.16
C GLU A 247 -23.10 -3.88 12.03
N ARG A 248 -23.60 -4.49 10.97
CA ARG A 248 -23.32 -5.90 10.67
C ARG A 248 -21.82 -6.17 10.51
N LEU A 249 -21.10 -5.25 9.85
CA LEU A 249 -19.64 -5.37 9.72
C LEU A 249 -18.95 -5.32 11.09
N PHE A 250 -19.36 -4.40 11.96
CA PHE A 250 -18.79 -4.26 13.31
C PHE A 250 -19.05 -5.51 14.16
N ASP A 251 -20.21 -6.11 14.07
CA ASP A 251 -20.53 -7.38 14.75
C ASP A 251 -19.63 -8.53 14.27
N ILE A 252 -19.42 -8.66 12.97
CA ILE A 252 -18.52 -9.67 12.39
C ILE A 252 -17.09 -9.48 12.93
N LEU A 253 -16.58 -8.26 12.88
CA LEU A 253 -15.23 -7.94 13.31
C LEU A 253 -15.04 -8.09 14.82
N SER A 254 -16.06 -7.74 15.61
CA SER A 254 -16.07 -7.91 17.07
C SER A 254 -16.02 -9.39 17.48
N LYS A 255 -16.78 -10.25 16.82
CA LYS A 255 -16.70 -11.71 17.02
C LYS A 255 -15.32 -12.26 16.70
N ALA A 256 -14.71 -11.82 15.59
CA ALA A 256 -13.34 -12.19 15.24
C ALA A 256 -12.33 -11.70 16.30
N GLY A 257 -12.49 -10.49 16.81
CA GLY A 257 -11.68 -9.94 17.89
C GLY A 257 -11.76 -10.76 19.17
N ALA A 258 -12.97 -11.20 19.56
CA ALA A 258 -13.17 -12.03 20.73
C ALA A 258 -12.44 -13.39 20.61
N GLN A 259 -12.44 -14.00 19.43
CA GLN A 259 -11.71 -15.25 19.17
C GLN A 259 -10.19 -15.04 19.34
N MET A 260 -9.65 -13.95 18.79
CA MET A 260 -8.22 -13.60 18.92
C MET A 260 -7.82 -13.36 20.39
N ALA A 261 -8.66 -12.66 21.15
CA ALA A 261 -8.43 -12.43 22.57
C ALA A 261 -8.40 -13.76 23.36
N ALA A 262 -9.32 -14.66 23.08
CA ALA A 262 -9.37 -15.97 23.72
C ALA A 262 -8.16 -16.86 23.38
N GLU A 263 -7.64 -16.79 22.14
CA GLU A 263 -6.40 -17.48 21.76
C GLU A 263 -5.18 -16.91 22.50
N ARG A 264 -5.10 -15.59 22.63
CA ARG A 264 -4.05 -14.91 23.40
C ARG A 264 -4.05 -15.37 24.87
N GLU A 265 -5.23 -15.42 25.52
CA GLU A 265 -5.36 -15.84 26.93
C GLU A 265 -4.89 -17.28 27.16
N LYS A 266 -5.00 -18.15 26.16
CA LYS A 266 -4.47 -19.52 26.17
C LYS A 266 -2.98 -19.61 25.90
N GLY A 267 -2.28 -18.47 25.74
CA GLY A 267 -0.87 -18.42 25.38
C GLY A 267 -0.60 -18.75 23.91
N GLY A 268 -1.64 -18.81 23.09
CA GLY A 268 -1.49 -18.97 21.63
C GLY A 268 -1.08 -17.68 20.94
N ARG A 269 -0.56 -17.80 19.71
CA ARG A 269 -0.29 -16.67 18.84
C ARG A 269 -1.53 -16.39 17.99
N PRO A 270 -2.22 -15.25 18.20
CA PRO A 270 -3.40 -14.92 17.39
C PRO A 270 -3.05 -14.80 15.91
N GLU A 271 -3.83 -15.46 15.06
CA GLU A 271 -3.68 -15.44 13.60
C GLU A 271 -4.89 -14.75 12.94
N PRO A 272 -4.70 -13.98 11.84
CA PRO A 272 -5.79 -13.32 11.16
C PRO A 272 -6.84 -14.32 10.67
N ILE A 273 -8.11 -14.09 10.99
CA ILE A 273 -9.23 -14.90 10.50
C ILE A 273 -9.68 -14.35 9.14
N ARG A 274 -9.94 -15.24 8.19
CA ARG A 274 -10.58 -14.90 6.92
C ARG A 274 -12.05 -14.55 7.16
N VAL A 275 -12.46 -13.35 6.78
CA VAL A 275 -13.87 -13.03 6.65
C VAL A 275 -14.40 -13.88 5.48
N SER A 276 -15.15 -14.94 5.77
CA SER A 276 -15.76 -15.79 4.73
C SER A 276 -17.22 -15.40 4.54
N LYS A 277 -17.74 -15.57 3.31
CA LYS A 277 -19.18 -15.42 3.02
C LYS A 277 -20.07 -16.36 3.85
N LYS A 278 -19.48 -17.36 4.52
CA LYS A 278 -20.20 -18.33 5.39
C LYS A 278 -20.61 -17.79 6.76
N ILE A 279 -20.38 -16.51 7.07
CA ILE A 279 -20.96 -15.87 8.26
C ILE A 279 -22.39 -15.37 7.93
N GLU A 280 -23.11 -16.08 7.09
CA GLU A 280 -24.51 -15.80 6.71
C GLU A 280 -25.56 -16.61 7.52
N SER A 281 -25.15 -17.31 8.57
CA SER A 281 -26.11 -18.04 9.42
C SER A 281 -25.91 -17.75 10.89
#